data_54fecb5d78c93497164ef36f8d88c06a
#
_entry.id   54fecb5d78c93497164ef36f8d88c06a
#
_cell.length_a   1.000
_cell.length_b   1.000
_cell.length_c   1.000
_cell.angle_alpha   90.00
_cell.angle_beta   90.00
_cell.angle_gamma   90.00
#
_symmetry.space_group_name_H-M   'P 1'
#
loop_
_entity.id
_entity.type
_entity.pdbx_description
1 polymer ?
#
loop_
_entity_poly.entity_id
_entity_poly.type
_entity_poly.pdbx_seq_one_letter_code
_entity_poly.pdbx_strand_id
1 'polypeptide(L)'
;LSDLLSDFSTGIQIKAAYDVKNSSYTLESSRALVMQTADKSISVRVRPEKSRNWLNLDGSSLTIAGDVEYFDQNKNLTLTMQRSQIGYGLKSGDMSLRFHSLLLDEWDVDKRKVDVTLGPTNFAKTSSSGRFSTNGQVRFSGPAFGAELQNATINGAFAGLESKDGWMIRISDSECFDFGIASAELTDIRIDPVSARFCAPGGRLFDREKDDKGKVVRTFGELTTQALKLPLRHPSATADMRLQSPSFRWSAGDKIQLTMLAKSMTNSILLPDQDSKKPHSARTGEVVSKFT
;
A
#
# COMPACT_ATOMS: atom_id res chain seq x y z
N LEU A 1 -5.56 16.39 -17.33
CA LEU A 1 -6.88 15.71 -17.24
C LEU A 1 -7.74 16.01 -18.48
N SER A 2 -7.71 17.27 -19.00
CA SER A 2 -8.46 17.65 -20.21
C SER A 2 -8.01 16.85 -21.44
N ASP A 3 -6.72 16.63 -21.60
CA ASP A 3 -6.14 15.96 -22.76
C ASP A 3 -6.43 14.44 -22.75
N LEU A 4 -6.53 13.86 -21.55
CA LEU A 4 -6.96 12.46 -21.37
C LEU A 4 -8.44 12.26 -21.72
N LEU A 5 -9.27 13.26 -21.47
CA LEU A 5 -10.73 13.15 -21.71
C LEU A 5 -11.10 13.38 -23.18
N SER A 6 -10.27 14.07 -23.97
CA SER A 6 -10.53 14.32 -25.39
C SER A 6 -10.49 13.05 -26.25
N ASP A 7 -9.74 12.04 -25.83
CA ASP A 7 -9.54 10.80 -26.59
C ASP A 7 -10.52 9.66 -26.23
N PHE A 8 -11.40 9.90 -25.25
CA PHE A 8 -12.37 8.89 -24.82
C PHE A 8 -13.67 8.95 -25.64
N SER A 9 -14.06 7.81 -26.17
CA SER A 9 -15.42 7.59 -26.70
C SER A 9 -16.30 6.98 -25.63
N THR A 10 -17.52 7.48 -25.47
CA THR A 10 -18.48 6.96 -24.48
C THR A 10 -19.87 6.88 -25.06
N GLY A 11 -20.60 5.80 -24.70
CA GLY A 11 -22.04 5.66 -24.93
C GLY A 11 -22.77 5.66 -23.60
N ILE A 12 -23.37 6.78 -23.21
CA ILE A 12 -24.14 6.89 -21.97
C ILE A 12 -25.61 7.03 -22.29
N GLN A 13 -26.47 6.18 -21.69
CA GLN A 13 -27.90 6.44 -21.61
C GLN A 13 -28.22 6.99 -20.22
N ILE A 14 -28.62 8.26 -20.16
CA ILE A 14 -28.94 8.94 -18.92
C ILE A 14 -30.44 9.24 -18.93
N LYS A 15 -31.14 8.88 -17.86
CA LYS A 15 -32.44 9.41 -17.52
C LYS A 15 -32.24 10.59 -16.58
N ALA A 16 -32.74 11.76 -16.96
CA ALA A 16 -32.73 12.93 -16.11
C ALA A 16 -34.12 13.16 -15.54
N ALA A 17 -34.22 13.35 -14.24
CA ALA A 17 -35.44 13.77 -13.55
C ALA A 17 -35.13 15.02 -12.72
N TYR A 18 -36.10 15.97 -12.70
CA TYR A 18 -36.01 17.15 -11.86
C TYR A 18 -37.13 17.12 -10.83
N ASP A 19 -36.75 17.12 -9.55
CA ASP A 19 -37.70 17.25 -8.44
C ASP A 19 -37.87 18.75 -8.11
N VAL A 20 -39.01 19.28 -8.49
CA VAL A 20 -39.37 20.72 -8.29
C VAL A 20 -39.45 21.06 -6.80
N LYS A 21 -39.88 20.12 -5.94
CA LYS A 21 -40.06 20.40 -4.50
C LYS A 21 -38.72 20.56 -3.79
N ASN A 22 -37.73 19.76 -4.18
CA ASN A 22 -36.41 19.73 -3.53
C ASN A 22 -35.36 20.47 -4.36
N SER A 23 -35.70 21.06 -5.49
CA SER A 23 -34.78 21.71 -6.44
C SER A 23 -33.56 20.83 -6.77
N SER A 24 -33.76 19.51 -6.91
CA SER A 24 -32.72 18.53 -7.13
C SER A 24 -32.84 17.86 -8.48
N TYR A 25 -31.69 17.60 -9.11
CA TYR A 25 -31.61 16.81 -10.33
C TYR A 25 -31.14 15.42 -9.98
N THR A 26 -31.82 14.41 -10.48
CA THR A 26 -31.37 13.03 -10.41
C THR A 26 -30.98 12.56 -11.80
N LEU A 27 -29.76 12.15 -11.99
CA LEU A 27 -29.32 11.51 -13.21
C LEU A 27 -29.18 10.01 -12.93
N GLU A 28 -29.88 9.22 -13.71
CA GLU A 28 -29.90 7.77 -13.53
C GLU A 28 -29.38 7.07 -14.78
N SER A 29 -28.58 6.03 -14.60
CA SER A 29 -28.26 5.10 -15.65
C SER A 29 -28.31 3.68 -15.12
N SER A 30 -29.08 2.84 -15.79
CA SER A 30 -29.17 1.40 -15.50
C SER A 30 -28.20 0.55 -16.31
N ARG A 31 -27.52 1.15 -17.28
CA ARG A 31 -26.55 0.45 -18.14
C ARG A 31 -25.13 0.75 -17.66
N ALA A 32 -24.24 -0.21 -17.84
CA ALA A 32 -22.83 0.02 -17.57
C ALA A 32 -22.30 1.19 -18.40
N LEU A 33 -21.56 2.09 -17.73
CA LEU A 33 -20.75 3.07 -18.43
C LEU A 33 -19.49 2.38 -18.93
N VAL A 34 -19.16 2.55 -20.20
CA VAL A 34 -17.91 2.14 -20.79
C VAL A 34 -17.28 3.34 -21.45
N MET A 35 -16.08 3.71 -21.03
CA MET A 35 -15.23 4.71 -21.64
C MET A 35 -13.96 4.04 -22.11
N GLN A 36 -13.52 4.30 -23.32
CA GLN A 36 -12.28 3.72 -23.86
C GLN A 36 -11.61 4.71 -24.79
N THR A 37 -10.28 4.64 -24.86
CA THR A 37 -9.51 5.38 -25.86
C THR A 37 -9.80 4.85 -27.26
N ALA A 38 -9.51 5.64 -28.29
CA ALA A 38 -9.74 5.27 -29.70
C ALA A 38 -9.01 3.97 -30.08
N ASP A 39 -7.80 3.78 -29.57
CA ASP A 39 -6.97 2.59 -29.76
C ASP A 39 -7.33 1.44 -28.79
N LYS A 40 -8.28 1.66 -27.88
CA LYS A 40 -8.72 0.72 -26.82
C LYS A 40 -7.61 0.32 -25.84
N SER A 41 -6.51 1.04 -25.79
CA SER A 41 -5.41 0.75 -24.86
C SER A 41 -5.80 1.06 -23.41
N ILE A 42 -6.71 2.00 -23.18
CA ILE A 42 -7.24 2.33 -21.86
C ILE A 42 -8.76 2.18 -21.87
N SER A 43 -9.31 1.53 -20.88
CA SER A 43 -10.75 1.46 -20.68
C SER A 43 -11.15 1.61 -19.22
N VAL A 44 -12.28 2.28 -19.01
CA VAL A 44 -12.95 2.39 -17.69
C VAL A 44 -14.36 1.88 -17.86
N ARG A 45 -14.77 0.98 -16.99
CA ARG A 45 -16.13 0.46 -16.95
C ARG A 45 -16.70 0.62 -15.56
N VAL A 46 -17.91 1.17 -15.49
CA VAL A 46 -18.69 1.23 -14.25
C VAL A 46 -19.95 0.41 -14.43
N ARG A 47 -20.12 -0.63 -13.60
CA ARG A 47 -21.30 -1.48 -13.58
C ARG A 47 -22.16 -1.13 -12.37
N PRO A 48 -23.44 -0.73 -12.57
CA PRO A 48 -24.31 -0.47 -11.45
C PRO A 48 -24.57 -1.74 -10.64
N GLU A 49 -24.68 -1.62 -9.33
CA GLU A 49 -25.29 -2.68 -8.52
C GLU A 49 -26.76 -2.89 -8.95
N LYS A 50 -27.23 -4.14 -8.82
CA LYS A 50 -28.64 -4.45 -9.13
C LYS A 50 -29.56 -3.51 -8.36
N SER A 51 -30.47 -2.87 -9.10
CA SER A 51 -31.50 -1.97 -8.58
C SER A 51 -31.00 -0.63 -8.01
N ARG A 52 -29.77 -0.23 -8.29
CA ARG A 52 -29.24 1.08 -7.90
C ARG A 52 -28.77 1.88 -9.10
N ASN A 53 -28.90 3.19 -9.00
CA ASN A 53 -28.33 4.10 -9.98
C ASN A 53 -26.84 4.22 -9.75
N TRP A 54 -26.06 4.07 -10.80
CA TRP A 54 -24.60 4.22 -10.68
C TRP A 54 -24.18 5.70 -10.64
N LEU A 55 -25.02 6.60 -11.13
CA LEU A 55 -24.79 8.04 -11.11
C LEU A 55 -25.97 8.70 -10.39
N ASN A 56 -25.66 9.49 -9.39
CA ASN A 56 -26.61 10.36 -8.72
C ASN A 56 -26.02 11.76 -8.60
N LEU A 57 -26.72 12.74 -9.13
CA LEU A 57 -26.40 14.15 -9.02
C LEU A 57 -27.57 14.82 -8.30
N ASP A 58 -27.35 15.24 -7.07
CA ASP A 58 -28.24 16.18 -6.38
C ASP A 58 -27.66 17.59 -6.46
N GLY A 59 -28.40 18.61 -6.14
CA GLY A 59 -27.97 20.01 -6.28
C GLY A 59 -26.68 20.37 -5.50
N SER A 60 -26.12 19.47 -4.71
CA SER A 60 -24.97 19.69 -3.84
C SER A 60 -23.87 18.63 -3.98
N SER A 61 -24.20 17.44 -4.48
CA SER A 61 -23.25 16.34 -4.56
C SER A 61 -23.39 15.48 -5.81
N LEU A 62 -22.28 14.97 -6.28
CA LEU A 62 -22.17 13.94 -7.32
C LEU A 62 -21.74 12.63 -6.66
N THR A 63 -22.49 11.57 -6.88
CA THR A 63 -22.13 10.22 -6.41
C THR A 63 -22.09 9.25 -7.58
N ILE A 64 -21.02 8.48 -7.67
CA ILE A 64 -20.86 7.35 -8.59
C ILE A 64 -20.80 6.08 -7.73
N ALA A 65 -21.65 5.10 -8.00
CA ALA A 65 -21.73 3.87 -7.22
C ALA A 65 -21.81 2.64 -8.13
N GLY A 66 -21.06 1.60 -7.77
CA GLY A 66 -21.04 0.33 -8.53
C GLY A 66 -19.67 -0.32 -8.54
N ASP A 67 -19.53 -1.37 -9.36
CA ASP A 67 -18.25 -1.99 -9.61
C ASP A 67 -17.51 -1.18 -10.69
N VAL A 68 -16.26 -0.83 -10.41
CA VAL A 68 -15.39 -0.07 -11.32
C VAL A 68 -14.25 -0.96 -11.77
N GLU A 69 -14.10 -1.08 -13.08
CA GLU A 69 -12.96 -1.75 -13.72
C GLU A 69 -12.17 -0.68 -14.50
N TYR A 70 -10.88 -0.62 -14.27
CA TYR A 70 -9.94 0.18 -15.06
C TYR A 70 -8.90 -0.75 -15.66
N PHE A 71 -8.64 -0.59 -16.93
CA PHE A 71 -7.62 -1.34 -17.66
C PHE A 71 -6.73 -0.36 -18.45
N ASP A 72 -5.42 -0.56 -18.37
CA ASP A 72 -4.41 0.19 -19.11
C ASP A 72 -3.40 -0.81 -19.68
N GLN A 73 -3.51 -1.09 -20.98
CA GLN A 73 -2.65 -2.03 -21.67
C GLN A 73 -1.18 -1.58 -21.69
N ASN A 74 -0.94 -0.27 -21.78
CA ASN A 74 0.41 0.28 -21.85
C ASN A 74 1.19 0.10 -20.54
N LYS A 75 0.48 -0.03 -19.44
CA LYS A 75 1.06 -0.24 -18.10
C LYS A 75 0.84 -1.64 -17.56
N ASN A 76 0.27 -2.53 -18.38
CA ASN A 76 -0.16 -3.87 -17.92
C ASN A 76 -0.92 -3.80 -16.60
N LEU A 77 -1.87 -2.87 -16.50
CA LEU A 77 -2.56 -2.55 -15.25
C LEU A 77 -4.03 -2.92 -15.36
N THR A 78 -4.47 -3.76 -14.45
CA THR A 78 -5.89 -4.04 -14.20
C THR A 78 -6.23 -3.64 -12.78
N LEU A 79 -7.22 -2.75 -12.63
CA LEU A 79 -7.75 -2.37 -11.34
C LEU A 79 -9.25 -2.65 -11.31
N THR A 80 -9.68 -3.38 -10.29
CA THR A 80 -11.10 -3.66 -10.05
C THR A 80 -11.49 -3.21 -8.66
N MET A 81 -12.52 -2.38 -8.55
CA MET A 81 -13.16 -2.02 -7.28
C MET A 81 -14.58 -2.55 -7.24
N GLN A 82 -14.93 -3.29 -6.20
CA GLN A 82 -16.28 -3.83 -6.03
C GLN A 82 -17.07 -3.02 -5.01
N ARG A 83 -18.35 -2.82 -5.31
CA ARG A 83 -19.29 -2.04 -4.48
C ARG A 83 -18.70 -0.70 -4.08
N SER A 84 -18.14 -0.01 -5.06
CA SER A 84 -17.55 1.30 -4.85
C SER A 84 -18.62 2.39 -4.77
N GLN A 85 -18.32 3.41 -4.00
CA GLN A 85 -19.08 4.66 -3.95
C GLN A 85 -18.08 5.81 -3.91
N ILE A 86 -18.10 6.64 -4.94
CA ILE A 86 -17.27 7.83 -5.07
C ILE A 86 -18.22 9.03 -4.93
N GLY A 87 -17.98 9.87 -3.94
CA GLY A 87 -18.75 11.08 -3.70
C GLY A 87 -17.90 12.33 -3.89
N TYR A 88 -18.50 13.36 -4.46
CA TYR A 88 -17.89 14.68 -4.62
C TYR A 88 -18.90 15.79 -4.29
N GLY A 89 -18.55 16.61 -3.31
CA GLY A 89 -19.35 17.79 -2.94
C GLY A 89 -19.10 18.94 -3.91
N LEU A 90 -20.10 19.30 -4.72
CA LEU A 90 -19.95 20.31 -5.78
C LEU A 90 -19.65 21.72 -5.22
N LYS A 91 -20.13 22.02 -4.02
CA LYS A 91 -19.93 23.33 -3.37
C LYS A 91 -18.75 23.33 -2.41
N SER A 92 -18.56 22.22 -1.67
CA SER A 92 -17.51 22.11 -0.65
C SER A 92 -16.17 21.64 -1.20
N GLY A 93 -16.16 20.95 -2.35
CA GLY A 93 -14.98 20.26 -2.88
C GLY A 93 -14.60 19.00 -2.11
N ASP A 94 -15.44 18.55 -1.17
CA ASP A 94 -15.19 17.35 -0.39
C ASP A 94 -15.25 16.10 -1.26
N MET A 95 -14.35 15.16 -1.00
CA MET A 95 -14.30 13.89 -1.71
C MET A 95 -14.48 12.73 -0.72
N SER A 96 -15.20 11.72 -1.15
CA SER A 96 -15.28 10.45 -0.44
C SER A 96 -15.15 9.28 -1.40
N LEU A 97 -14.50 8.22 -0.94
CA LEU A 97 -14.38 6.96 -1.66
C LEU A 97 -14.59 5.83 -0.67
N ARG A 98 -15.49 4.93 -0.98
CA ARG A 98 -15.72 3.69 -0.25
C ARG A 98 -15.76 2.55 -1.24
N PHE A 99 -15.20 1.42 -0.88
CA PHE A 99 -15.33 0.17 -1.64
C PHE A 99 -15.24 -1.03 -0.69
N HIS A 100 -15.83 -2.15 -1.12
CA HIS A 100 -15.76 -3.39 -0.38
C HIS A 100 -14.46 -4.13 -0.63
N SER A 101 -13.98 -4.12 -1.86
CA SER A 101 -12.69 -4.67 -2.23
C SER A 101 -12.07 -3.91 -3.40
N LEU A 102 -10.75 -3.86 -3.43
CA LEU A 102 -9.96 -3.39 -4.55
C LEU A 102 -8.90 -4.45 -4.87
N LEU A 103 -8.84 -4.83 -6.12
CA LEU A 103 -7.77 -5.63 -6.69
C LEU A 103 -7.07 -4.80 -7.75
N LEU A 104 -5.76 -4.66 -7.60
CA LEU A 104 -4.84 -4.16 -8.60
C LEU A 104 -3.86 -5.26 -8.88
N ASP A 105 -3.80 -5.71 -10.11
CA ASP A 105 -3.07 -6.89 -10.52
C ASP A 105 -2.03 -6.54 -11.58
N GLU A 106 -0.85 -7.12 -11.41
CA GLU A 106 0.30 -7.06 -12.33
C GLU A 106 0.75 -5.65 -12.75
N TRP A 107 0.60 -4.66 -11.90
CA TRP A 107 1.05 -3.31 -12.23
C TRP A 107 2.57 -3.23 -12.36
N ASP A 108 3.04 -2.96 -13.56
CA ASP A 108 4.46 -2.76 -13.86
C ASP A 108 4.89 -1.31 -13.61
N VAL A 109 5.74 -1.08 -12.61
CA VAL A 109 6.31 0.22 -12.28
C VAL A 109 7.83 0.13 -12.13
N ASP A 110 8.58 0.78 -13.02
CA ASP A 110 10.05 0.87 -12.92
C ASP A 110 10.74 -0.47 -12.68
N LYS A 111 10.41 -1.48 -13.46
CA LYS A 111 10.90 -2.87 -13.35
C LYS A 111 10.41 -3.61 -12.11
N ARG A 112 9.40 -3.10 -11.43
CA ARG A 112 8.76 -3.75 -10.28
C ARG A 112 7.36 -4.19 -10.65
N LYS A 113 6.97 -5.36 -10.20
CA LYS A 113 5.59 -5.84 -10.26
C LYS A 113 4.93 -5.58 -8.91
N VAL A 114 3.76 -4.96 -8.95
CA VAL A 114 3.00 -4.60 -7.75
C VAL A 114 1.59 -5.16 -7.87
N ASP A 115 1.19 -5.95 -6.88
CA ASP A 115 -0.18 -6.39 -6.70
C ASP A 115 -0.73 -5.78 -5.41
N VAL A 116 -1.96 -5.31 -5.45
CA VAL A 116 -2.64 -4.74 -4.28
C VAL A 116 -4.00 -5.38 -4.13
N THR A 117 -4.25 -5.97 -2.98
CA THR A 117 -5.56 -6.48 -2.59
C THR A 117 -6.01 -5.77 -1.33
N LEU A 118 -7.00 -4.90 -1.43
CA LEU A 118 -7.58 -4.23 -0.28
C LEU A 118 -8.97 -4.76 -0.01
N GLY A 119 -9.30 -4.91 1.27
CA GLY A 119 -10.64 -5.15 1.77
C GLY A 119 -11.44 -3.84 1.89
N PRO A 120 -12.42 -3.80 2.80
CA PRO A 120 -13.24 -2.62 2.99
C PRO A 120 -12.39 -1.38 3.28
N THR A 121 -12.56 -0.36 2.44
CA THR A 121 -11.81 0.88 2.51
C THR A 121 -12.75 2.07 2.55
N ASN A 122 -12.41 3.02 3.40
CA ASN A 122 -13.06 4.31 3.47
C ASN A 122 -12.00 5.40 3.33
N PHE A 123 -12.23 6.32 2.44
CA PHE A 123 -11.44 7.53 2.26
C PHE A 123 -12.38 8.73 2.28
N ALA A 124 -11.99 9.79 2.96
CA ALA A 124 -12.68 11.06 2.92
C ALA A 124 -11.66 12.18 2.98
N LYS A 125 -11.86 13.20 2.15
CA LYS A 125 -11.03 14.39 2.10
C LYS A 125 -11.90 15.63 2.03
N THR A 126 -11.62 16.58 2.90
CA THR A 126 -12.18 17.93 2.89
C THR A 126 -11.09 18.92 2.46
N SER A 127 -11.41 20.19 2.38
CA SER A 127 -10.44 21.26 2.10
C SER A 127 -9.32 21.34 3.14
N SER A 128 -9.56 20.89 4.38
CA SER A 128 -8.63 21.06 5.51
C SER A 128 -8.08 19.75 6.08
N SER A 129 -8.67 18.62 5.74
CA SER A 129 -8.30 17.33 6.32
C SER A 129 -8.61 16.17 5.38
N GLY A 130 -7.85 15.11 5.52
CA GLY A 130 -8.10 13.83 4.88
C GLY A 130 -8.02 12.69 5.88
N ARG A 131 -8.76 11.63 5.63
CA ARG A 131 -8.67 10.39 6.41
C ARG A 131 -8.90 9.18 5.52
N PHE A 132 -8.22 8.11 5.83
CA PHE A 132 -8.53 6.81 5.24
C PHE A 132 -8.44 5.70 6.27
N SER A 133 -9.13 4.60 6.01
CA SER A 133 -8.95 3.33 6.69
C SER A 133 -9.07 2.22 5.66
N THR A 134 -8.20 1.23 5.75
CA THR A 134 -8.17 0.07 4.85
C THR A 134 -7.54 -1.12 5.55
N ASN A 135 -7.86 -2.31 5.09
CA ASN A 135 -7.10 -3.52 5.39
C ASN A 135 -6.76 -4.20 4.07
N GLY A 136 -5.68 -4.96 4.06
CA GLY A 136 -5.33 -5.71 2.86
C GLY A 136 -3.86 -6.02 2.76
N GLN A 137 -3.48 -6.45 1.57
CA GLN A 137 -2.16 -6.91 1.23
C GLN A 137 -1.61 -6.14 0.04
N VAL A 138 -0.35 -5.76 0.16
CA VAL A 138 0.47 -5.29 -0.97
C VAL A 138 1.56 -6.33 -1.18
N ARG A 139 1.73 -6.78 -2.42
CA ARG A 139 2.83 -7.65 -2.85
C ARG A 139 3.64 -6.92 -3.89
N PHE A 140 4.94 -7.03 -3.83
CA PHE A 140 5.80 -6.53 -4.88
C PHE A 140 6.99 -7.45 -5.15
N SER A 141 7.50 -7.40 -6.39
CA SER A 141 8.74 -8.06 -6.82
C SER A 141 9.54 -7.08 -7.65
N GLY A 142 10.87 -7.15 -7.55
CA GLY A 142 11.80 -6.31 -8.28
C GLY A 142 12.82 -5.61 -7.40
N PRO A 143 13.61 -4.68 -7.97
CA PRO A 143 14.70 -4.02 -7.27
C PRO A 143 14.19 -3.09 -6.16
N ALA A 144 14.70 -3.29 -4.94
CA ALA A 144 14.47 -2.42 -3.80
C ALA A 144 15.63 -2.49 -2.80
N PHE A 145 16.06 -1.35 -2.27
CA PHE A 145 17.10 -1.24 -1.23
C PHE A 145 18.43 -1.94 -1.57
N GLY A 146 18.80 -1.98 -2.86
CA GLY A 146 20.01 -2.65 -3.33
C GLY A 146 19.92 -4.17 -3.47
N ALA A 147 18.74 -4.74 -3.28
CA ALA A 147 18.43 -6.15 -3.44
C ALA A 147 17.38 -6.36 -4.53
N GLU A 148 17.35 -7.54 -5.13
CA GLU A 148 16.24 -8.02 -5.95
C GLU A 148 15.28 -8.81 -5.06
N LEU A 149 14.07 -8.29 -4.84
CA LEU A 149 13.06 -8.90 -3.98
C LEU A 149 12.08 -9.73 -4.80
N GLN A 150 11.73 -10.91 -4.28
CA GLN A 150 10.71 -11.78 -4.86
C GLN A 150 9.53 -11.92 -3.89
N ASN A 151 8.34 -11.56 -4.37
CA ASN A 151 7.09 -11.68 -3.61
C ASN A 151 7.19 -11.09 -2.19
N ALA A 152 7.72 -9.87 -2.08
CA ALA A 152 7.65 -9.15 -0.82
C ALA A 152 6.19 -8.78 -0.52
N THR A 153 5.71 -9.09 0.67
CA THR A 153 4.32 -8.89 1.07
C THR A 153 4.22 -8.06 2.34
N ILE A 154 3.27 -7.15 2.37
CA ILE A 154 2.85 -6.43 3.57
C ILE A 154 1.35 -6.65 3.69
N ASN A 155 0.90 -7.20 4.82
CA ASN A 155 -0.51 -7.47 5.08
C ASN A 155 -0.90 -6.89 6.44
N GLY A 156 -1.95 -6.07 6.47
CA GLY A 156 -2.38 -5.42 7.70
C GLY A 156 -3.55 -4.48 7.50
N ALA A 157 -3.94 -3.86 8.61
CA ALA A 157 -4.96 -2.82 8.61
C ALA A 157 -4.30 -1.47 8.90
N PHE A 158 -4.59 -0.49 8.06
CA PHE A 158 -3.95 0.83 8.09
C PHE A 158 -5.00 1.93 8.13
N ALA A 159 -4.69 2.99 8.85
CA ALA A 159 -5.47 4.22 8.85
C ALA A 159 -4.55 5.42 8.67
N GLY A 160 -5.05 6.44 8.01
CA GLY A 160 -4.31 7.69 7.80
C GLY A 160 -5.15 8.90 8.14
N LEU A 161 -4.47 9.91 8.65
CA LEU A 161 -5.00 11.24 8.88
C LEU A 161 -4.11 12.25 8.17
N GLU A 162 -4.71 13.09 7.36
CA GLU A 162 -4.04 14.21 6.73
C GLU A 162 -4.14 15.45 7.63
N SER A 163 -3.04 16.13 7.79
CA SER A 163 -2.94 17.43 8.46
C SER A 163 -2.21 18.41 7.55
N LYS A 164 -2.03 19.62 7.98
CA LYS A 164 -1.19 20.64 7.29
C LYS A 164 0.25 20.17 7.02
N ASP A 165 0.72 19.17 7.76
CA ASP A 165 2.07 18.61 7.64
C ASP A 165 2.12 17.36 6.76
N GLY A 166 1.00 17.03 6.11
CA GLY A 166 0.79 15.83 5.30
C GLY A 166 0.18 14.67 6.05
N TRP A 167 0.24 13.48 5.46
CA TRP A 167 -0.39 12.26 5.99
C TRP A 167 0.40 11.68 7.16
N MET A 168 -0.33 11.27 8.20
CA MET A 168 0.15 10.41 9.28
C MET A 168 -0.49 9.04 9.09
N ILE A 169 0.33 7.99 8.99
CA ILE A 169 -0.16 6.61 8.79
C ILE A 169 0.02 5.84 10.08
N ARG A 170 -1.03 5.12 10.46
CA ARG A 170 -1.07 4.25 11.63
C ARG A 170 -1.45 2.84 11.21
N ILE A 171 -0.94 1.86 11.94
CA ILE A 171 -1.46 0.51 11.90
C ILE A 171 -2.69 0.50 12.81
N SER A 172 -3.84 0.08 12.28
CA SER A 172 -5.07 -0.08 13.06
C SER A 172 -5.15 -1.48 13.68
N ASP A 173 -6.11 -1.69 14.56
CA ASP A 173 -6.49 -2.94 15.20
C ASP A 173 -5.47 -3.55 16.16
N SER A 174 -4.27 -3.94 15.71
CA SER A 174 -3.31 -4.67 16.55
C SER A 174 -1.97 -3.97 16.71
N GLU A 175 -1.84 -2.74 16.19
CA GLU A 175 -0.57 -2.02 16.09
C GLU A 175 0.53 -2.80 15.33
N CYS A 176 0.15 -3.90 14.63
CA CYS A 176 1.07 -4.80 13.95
C CYS A 176 0.58 -5.12 12.53
N PHE A 177 1.51 -5.46 11.66
CA PHE A 177 1.28 -5.98 10.32
C PHE A 177 2.17 -7.18 10.05
N ASP A 178 1.76 -8.05 9.12
CA ASP A 178 2.56 -9.17 8.70
C ASP A 178 3.42 -8.78 7.49
N PHE A 179 4.69 -9.14 7.54
CA PHE A 179 5.65 -8.94 6.47
C PHE A 179 6.18 -10.30 6.03
N GLY A 180 6.34 -10.48 4.72
CA GLY A 180 6.96 -11.67 4.15
C GLY A 180 7.78 -11.34 2.91
N ILE A 181 8.80 -12.15 2.63
CA ILE A 181 9.48 -12.21 1.33
C ILE A 181 9.69 -13.68 0.96
N ALA A 182 9.53 -14.01 -0.32
CA ALA A 182 9.87 -15.35 -0.80
C ALA A 182 11.39 -15.50 -0.97
N SER A 183 12.07 -14.49 -1.45
CA SER A 183 13.54 -14.39 -1.44
C SER A 183 13.99 -12.94 -1.64
N ALA A 184 15.25 -12.67 -1.25
CA ALA A 184 15.95 -11.45 -1.62
C ALA A 184 17.37 -11.81 -2.09
N GLU A 185 17.82 -11.19 -3.17
CA GLU A 185 19.16 -11.41 -3.73
C GLU A 185 19.95 -10.11 -3.65
N LEU A 186 21.09 -10.17 -2.93
CA LEU A 186 22.06 -9.09 -2.79
C LEU A 186 23.40 -9.58 -3.32
N THR A 187 23.78 -9.20 -4.53
CA THR A 187 25.03 -9.63 -5.17
C THR A 187 25.18 -11.17 -5.10
N ASP A 188 25.97 -11.68 -4.15
CA ASP A 188 26.27 -13.12 -3.99
C ASP A 188 25.51 -13.77 -2.81
N ILE A 189 24.69 -12.99 -2.10
CA ILE A 189 23.92 -13.47 -0.95
C ILE A 189 22.46 -13.56 -1.33
N ARG A 190 21.89 -14.74 -1.15
CA ARG A 190 20.44 -14.95 -1.21
C ARG A 190 19.88 -15.12 0.19
N ILE A 191 18.83 -14.40 0.48
CA ILE A 191 17.98 -14.59 1.65
C ILE A 191 16.82 -15.48 1.24
N ASP A 192 16.65 -16.62 1.88
CA ASP A 192 15.52 -17.54 1.67
C ASP A 192 14.24 -16.97 2.34
N PRO A 193 13.09 -17.63 2.22
CA PRO A 193 11.84 -17.09 2.71
C PRO A 193 11.90 -16.59 4.15
N VAL A 194 11.44 -15.36 4.33
CA VAL A 194 11.33 -14.71 5.64
C VAL A 194 9.87 -14.31 5.87
N SER A 195 9.38 -14.53 7.07
CA SER A 195 8.12 -13.98 7.54
C SER A 195 8.28 -13.45 8.95
N ALA A 196 7.68 -12.30 9.22
CA ALA A 196 7.70 -11.69 10.54
C ALA A 196 6.46 -10.82 10.74
N ARG A 197 6.03 -10.71 12.00
CA ARG A 197 4.99 -9.77 12.40
C ARG A 197 5.67 -8.56 13.02
N PHE A 198 5.54 -7.42 12.37
CA PHE A 198 6.09 -6.16 12.82
C PHE A 198 5.02 -5.33 13.51
N CYS A 199 5.41 -4.71 14.62
CA CYS A 199 4.54 -3.82 15.39
C CYS A 199 5.20 -2.45 15.51
N ALA A 200 4.39 -1.40 15.40
CA ALA A 200 4.84 -0.03 15.63
C ALA A 200 4.39 0.41 17.03
N PRO A 201 5.29 0.83 17.91
CA PRO A 201 4.92 1.35 19.22
C PRO A 201 3.91 2.48 19.13
N GLY A 202 2.75 2.34 19.81
CA GLY A 202 1.63 3.28 19.71
C GLY A 202 0.91 3.28 18.36
N GLY A 203 1.14 2.26 17.52
CA GLY A 203 0.50 2.06 16.22
C GLY A 203 0.96 3.02 15.13
N ARG A 204 1.87 3.95 15.37
CA ARG A 204 2.33 4.93 14.38
C ARG A 204 3.49 4.38 13.58
N LEU A 205 3.35 4.34 12.24
CA LEU A 205 4.45 3.95 11.36
C LEU A 205 5.59 4.97 11.36
N PHE A 206 5.25 6.25 11.55
CA PHE A 206 6.24 7.32 11.68
C PHE A 206 5.68 8.51 12.45
N ASP A 207 6.60 9.29 13.02
CA ASP A 207 6.38 10.60 13.62
C ASP A 207 7.22 11.66 12.91
N ARG A 208 6.92 12.93 13.16
CA ARG A 208 7.60 14.08 12.54
C ARG A 208 8.09 15.05 13.61
N GLU A 209 9.34 15.43 13.45
CA GLU A 209 9.96 16.49 14.24
C GLU A 209 9.90 17.81 13.46
N LYS A 210 9.59 18.90 14.13
CA LYS A 210 9.46 20.22 13.54
C LYS A 210 10.46 21.18 14.20
N ASP A 211 10.91 22.16 13.40
CA ASP A 211 11.66 23.30 13.91
C ASP A 211 10.74 24.32 14.60
N ASP A 212 11.35 25.35 15.17
CA ASP A 212 10.65 26.45 15.87
C ASP A 212 9.67 27.23 14.95
N LYS A 213 9.80 27.08 13.63
CA LYS A 213 8.92 27.69 12.62
C LYS A 213 7.81 26.74 12.19
N GLY A 214 7.75 25.53 12.77
CA GLY A 214 6.76 24.50 12.46
C GLY A 214 6.99 23.74 11.17
N LYS A 215 8.17 23.89 10.53
CA LYS A 215 8.55 23.11 9.33
C LYS A 215 9.02 21.72 9.76
N VAL A 216 8.58 20.68 9.05
CA VAL A 216 9.07 19.31 9.26
C VAL A 216 10.55 19.24 8.87
N VAL A 217 11.40 18.91 9.83
CA VAL A 217 12.86 18.77 9.64
C VAL A 217 13.30 17.32 9.62
N ARG A 218 12.50 16.44 10.22
CA ARG A 218 12.81 15.01 10.29
C ARG A 218 11.52 14.18 10.38
N THR A 219 11.53 13.04 9.72
CA THR A 219 10.53 11.99 9.88
C THR A 219 11.23 10.74 10.43
N PHE A 220 10.66 10.09 11.42
CA PHE A 220 11.28 8.93 12.05
C PHE A 220 10.23 7.91 12.49
N GLY A 221 10.64 6.66 12.66
CA GLY A 221 9.76 5.60 13.09
C GLY A 221 10.53 4.44 13.72
N GLU A 222 9.76 3.57 14.36
CA GLU A 222 10.27 2.34 14.97
C GLU A 222 9.33 1.18 14.66
N LEU A 223 9.92 0.04 14.28
CA LEU A 223 9.23 -1.23 14.12
C LEU A 223 9.91 -2.27 15.00
N THR A 224 9.11 -3.08 15.66
CA THR A 224 9.59 -4.17 16.52
C THR A 224 8.99 -5.49 16.09
N THR A 225 9.71 -6.59 16.32
CA THR A 225 9.17 -7.94 16.17
C THR A 225 9.72 -8.83 17.29
N GLN A 226 9.01 -9.90 17.64
CA GLN A 226 9.45 -10.82 18.72
C GLN A 226 10.70 -11.60 18.28
N ALA A 227 10.75 -12.04 17.04
CA ALA A 227 11.87 -12.76 16.50
C ALA A 227 11.94 -12.55 14.99
N LEU A 228 13.15 -12.54 14.46
CA LEU A 228 13.40 -12.52 13.02
C LEU A 228 14.41 -13.60 12.68
N LYS A 229 14.03 -14.49 11.75
CA LYS A 229 14.92 -15.52 11.20
C LYS A 229 15.29 -15.09 9.78
N LEU A 230 16.60 -15.04 9.53
CA LEU A 230 17.20 -14.70 8.24
C LEU A 230 18.05 -15.87 7.77
N PRO A 231 17.53 -16.76 6.93
CA PRO A 231 18.32 -17.82 6.32
C PRO A 231 19.09 -17.23 5.14
N LEU A 232 20.40 -17.24 5.25
CA LEU A 232 21.34 -16.67 4.27
C LEU A 232 21.99 -17.79 3.47
N ARG A 233 22.09 -17.63 2.17
CA ARG A 233 22.76 -18.53 1.24
C ARG A 233 23.84 -17.78 0.47
N HIS A 234 25.04 -18.30 0.49
CA HIS A 234 26.15 -17.85 -0.32
C HIS A 234 26.77 -19.10 -1.00
N PRO A 235 27.38 -19.00 -2.18
CA PRO A 235 27.96 -20.17 -2.86
C PRO A 235 28.95 -21.00 -1.99
N SER A 236 29.64 -20.35 -1.07
CA SER A 236 30.64 -20.99 -0.18
C SER A 236 30.14 -21.26 1.23
N ALA A 237 28.92 -20.88 1.61
CA ALA A 237 28.42 -21.09 2.97
C ALA A 237 26.92 -20.89 3.06
N THR A 238 26.28 -21.56 4.01
CA THR A 238 24.91 -21.23 4.42
C THR A 238 24.91 -20.78 5.88
N ALA A 239 24.10 -19.78 6.20
CA ALA A 239 23.98 -19.30 7.56
C ALA A 239 22.51 -19.08 7.94
N ASP A 240 22.12 -19.52 9.12
CA ASP A 240 20.83 -19.19 9.73
C ASP A 240 21.09 -18.18 10.84
N MET A 241 20.66 -16.94 10.61
CA MET A 241 20.72 -15.88 11.62
C MET A 241 19.36 -15.76 12.31
N ARG A 242 19.36 -15.73 13.62
CA ARG A 242 18.16 -15.50 14.42
C ARG A 242 18.37 -14.31 15.34
N LEU A 243 17.49 -13.31 15.20
CA LEU A 243 17.47 -12.12 16.04
C LEU A 243 16.32 -12.24 17.02
N GLN A 244 16.58 -12.02 18.30
CA GLN A 244 15.55 -12.00 19.34
C GLN A 244 15.14 -10.57 19.66
N SER A 245 13.85 -10.31 19.60
CA SER A 245 13.23 -9.00 19.85
C SER A 245 13.96 -7.85 19.12
N PRO A 246 14.17 -7.95 17.79
CA PRO A 246 14.81 -6.86 17.09
C PRO A 246 13.86 -5.66 16.99
N SER A 247 14.43 -4.47 17.11
CA SER A 247 13.79 -3.21 16.76
C SER A 247 14.56 -2.53 15.62
N PHE A 248 13.81 -1.93 14.73
CA PHE A 248 14.28 -1.22 13.55
C PHE A 248 13.86 0.24 13.69
N ARG A 249 14.80 1.13 13.95
CA ARG A 249 14.56 2.57 14.01
C ARG A 249 15.08 3.20 12.75
N TRP A 250 14.26 4.01 12.14
CA TRP A 250 14.64 4.75 10.95
C TRP A 250 14.35 6.24 11.10
N SER A 251 15.11 7.04 10.41
CA SER A 251 14.86 8.47 10.29
C SER A 251 15.25 8.97 8.91
N ALA A 252 14.48 9.90 8.41
CA ALA A 252 14.71 10.61 7.15
C ALA A 252 14.66 12.12 7.42
N GLY A 253 15.72 12.79 7.03
CA GLY A 253 15.93 14.23 7.05
C GLY A 253 16.92 14.52 5.92
N ASP A 254 18.00 15.21 6.20
CA ASP A 254 19.10 15.42 5.24
C ASP A 254 19.76 14.11 4.83
N LYS A 255 19.72 13.09 5.71
CA LYS A 255 20.20 11.73 5.46
C LYS A 255 19.18 10.73 5.96
N ILE A 256 19.13 9.57 5.30
CA ILE A 256 18.38 8.41 5.78
C ILE A 256 19.29 7.61 6.72
N GLN A 257 18.79 7.32 7.91
CA GLN A 257 19.50 6.50 8.90
C GLN A 257 18.60 5.33 9.29
N LEU A 258 19.19 4.14 9.34
CA LEU A 258 18.53 2.94 9.83
C LEU A 258 19.39 2.36 10.97
N THR A 259 18.80 2.07 12.10
CA THR A 259 19.43 1.42 13.24
C THR A 259 18.65 0.16 13.58
N MET A 260 19.34 -0.97 13.64
CA MET A 260 18.78 -2.22 14.14
C MET A 260 19.38 -2.51 15.52
N LEU A 261 18.52 -2.83 16.45
CA LEU A 261 18.88 -3.28 17.81
C LEU A 261 18.28 -4.67 18.02
N ALA A 262 19.00 -5.61 18.57
CA ALA A 262 18.47 -6.91 18.95
C ALA A 262 19.02 -7.32 20.33
N LYS A 263 18.17 -7.95 21.16
CA LYS A 263 18.58 -8.45 22.50
C LYS A 263 19.64 -9.53 22.41
N SER A 264 19.56 -10.37 21.40
CA SER A 264 20.59 -11.37 21.10
C SER A 264 20.52 -11.79 19.65
N MET A 265 21.65 -12.25 19.14
CA MET A 265 21.78 -12.85 17.83
C MET A 265 22.37 -14.25 17.98
N THR A 266 21.80 -15.21 17.28
CA THR A 266 22.35 -16.56 17.15
C THR A 266 22.62 -16.83 15.68
N ASN A 267 23.84 -17.20 15.35
CA ASN A 267 24.25 -17.60 14.01
C ASN A 267 24.57 -19.09 14.00
N SER A 268 24.12 -19.79 12.97
CA SER A 268 24.53 -21.15 12.66
C SER A 268 25.08 -21.15 11.25
N ILE A 269 26.34 -21.50 11.08
CA ILE A 269 27.04 -21.46 9.79
C ILE A 269 27.40 -22.89 9.40
N LEU A 270 27.09 -23.27 8.17
CA LEU A 270 27.46 -24.52 7.53
C LEU A 270 28.36 -24.20 6.33
N LEU A 271 29.56 -24.78 6.33
CA LEU A 271 30.51 -24.71 5.21
C LEU A 271 30.36 -25.95 4.32
N PRO A 272 30.54 -25.85 2.99
CA PRO A 272 30.28 -26.92 2.03
C PRO A 272 31.09 -28.21 2.28
N ASP A 273 32.32 -28.07 2.80
CA ASP A 273 33.26 -29.18 2.99
C ASP A 273 33.18 -29.84 4.37
N GLN A 274 32.25 -29.43 5.22
CA GLN A 274 32.07 -30.02 6.53
C GLN A 274 30.93 -31.04 6.50
N ASP A 275 31.26 -32.28 6.98
CA ASP A 275 30.24 -33.28 7.27
C ASP A 275 29.11 -32.62 8.04
N SER A 276 27.92 -32.64 7.46
CA SER A 276 26.74 -31.82 7.82
C SER A 276 26.18 -32.02 9.24
N LYS A 277 26.93 -32.69 10.11
CA LYS A 277 26.43 -33.12 11.43
C LYS A 277 26.61 -32.10 12.57
N LYS A 278 27.43 -31.06 12.41
CA LYS A 278 27.63 -30.05 13.47
C LYS A 278 27.83 -28.65 12.89
N PRO A 279 26.78 -27.86 12.78
CA PRO A 279 26.95 -26.46 12.41
C PRO A 279 27.73 -25.71 13.50
N HIS A 280 28.63 -24.81 13.10
CA HIS A 280 29.23 -23.86 14.02
C HIS A 280 28.15 -22.86 14.47
N SER A 281 27.84 -22.85 15.75
CA SER A 281 26.90 -21.87 16.31
C SER A 281 27.62 -20.88 17.20
N ALA A 282 27.36 -19.61 17.01
CA ALA A 282 27.81 -18.54 17.90
C ALA A 282 26.58 -17.78 18.41
N ARG A 283 26.60 -17.44 19.68
CA ARG A 283 25.59 -16.57 20.31
C ARG A 283 26.31 -15.31 20.76
N THR A 284 25.80 -14.16 20.31
CA THR A 284 26.23 -12.85 20.80
C THR A 284 25.13 -12.26 21.68
N GLY A 285 25.51 -11.40 22.62
CA GLY A 285 24.56 -10.60 23.39
C GLY A 285 23.90 -9.52 22.54
N GLU A 286 23.75 -8.33 23.09
CA GLU A 286 23.14 -7.20 22.39
C GLU A 286 23.91 -6.84 21.12
N VAL A 287 23.15 -6.69 20.03
CA VAL A 287 23.67 -6.32 18.71
C VAL A 287 23.10 -4.98 18.30
N VAL A 288 23.98 -4.07 17.89
CA VAL A 288 23.64 -2.75 17.36
C VAL A 288 24.28 -2.62 15.98
N SER A 289 23.46 -2.42 14.95
CA SER A 289 23.93 -2.13 13.59
C SER A 289 23.34 -0.79 13.13
N LYS A 290 24.19 0.08 12.60
CA LYS A 290 23.80 1.39 12.06
C LYS A 290 24.17 1.47 10.59
N PHE A 291 23.25 1.94 9.79
CA PHE A 291 23.40 2.19 8.35
C PHE A 291 23.08 3.66 8.07
N THR A 292 23.93 4.33 7.31
CA THR A 292 23.77 5.77 6.96
C THR A 292 23.84 5.95 5.44
#